data_128a7bbc9863b0bfefee8974c332d32f
#
_entry.id   128a7bbc9863b0bfefee8974c332d32f
#
_cell.length_a   1.000
_cell.length_b   1.000
_cell.length_c   1.000
_cell.angle_alpha   90.00
_cell.angle_beta   90.00
_cell.angle_gamma   90.00
#
_symmetry.space_group_name_H-M   'P 1'
#
loop_
_entity.id
_entity.type
_entity.pdbx_description
1 polymer ?
#
loop_
_entity_poly.entity_id
_entity_poly.type
_entity_poly.pdbx_seq_one_letter_code
_entity_poly.pdbx_strand_id
1 'polypeptide(L)'
;MKQLSTRSRHFLARTGMLAFLLSAIVICISSFTIKKVAEDFFEQLGISKISADEKITNSLLGGYLDQYGLRNARNIAVGNRTAVTRELLLYTKQYTGSAAFQKAYSQLRESNKPKPNNIQSPEEMRNGLIEQYKKSITETDANMKKADPSMKNIFEPILVTLKQQLKDAQDPNNAMLNNYKKNYPEMLKSIEASNQQMLAEWGTKYPVNQSLFVKTRLQQFLDETSNIDFSAQLMEKNGKKYFVNPVYEHKGNRWKLAFRAGREVIEPARAMVKTWLEEIK
;
A
#
# COMPACT_ATOMS: atom_id res chain seq x y z
N MET A 1 -14.75 58.23 -40.75
CA MET A 1 -14.04 56.97 -40.51
C MET A 1 -12.55 57.27 -40.39
N LYS A 2 -12.01 57.25 -39.16
CA LYS A 2 -10.55 57.51 -38.92
C LYS A 2 -9.79 56.20 -39.09
N GLN A 3 -8.86 56.21 -40.07
CA GLN A 3 -7.87 55.13 -40.21
C GLN A 3 -6.93 55.12 -38.99
N LEU A 4 -7.00 54.04 -38.23
CA LEU A 4 -6.02 53.78 -37.16
C LEU A 4 -4.69 53.37 -37.80
N SER A 5 -3.65 54.14 -37.47
CA SER A 5 -2.29 54.04 -37.97
C SER A 5 -1.69 52.63 -37.78
N THR A 6 -1.15 52.08 -38.86
CA THR A 6 -0.40 50.81 -38.92
C THR A 6 0.74 50.69 -37.90
N ARG A 7 1.26 51.82 -37.35
CA ARG A 7 2.30 51.85 -36.29
C ARG A 7 1.82 51.25 -34.95
N SER A 8 0.56 51.38 -34.60
CA SER A 8 0.02 50.83 -33.31
C SER A 8 -0.06 49.31 -33.30
N ARG A 9 -0.28 48.66 -34.45
CA ARG A 9 -0.35 47.19 -34.52
C ARG A 9 0.99 46.47 -34.34
N HIS A 10 2.09 47.11 -34.81
CA HIS A 10 3.43 46.52 -34.64
C HIS A 10 3.98 46.67 -33.22
N PHE A 11 3.52 47.69 -32.47
CA PHE A 11 3.94 47.88 -31.07
C PHE A 11 3.28 46.86 -30.13
N LEU A 12 1.99 46.57 -30.31
CA LEU A 12 1.27 45.56 -29.52
C LEU A 12 1.76 44.13 -29.79
N ALA A 13 2.15 43.82 -31.05
CA ALA A 13 2.69 42.50 -31.40
C ALA A 13 4.09 42.27 -30.78
N ARG A 14 4.91 43.32 -30.71
CA ARG A 14 6.26 43.24 -30.12
C ARG A 14 6.23 43.11 -28.61
N THR A 15 5.35 43.79 -27.90
CA THR A 15 5.18 43.65 -26.43
C THR A 15 4.63 42.32 -26.02
N GLY A 16 3.68 41.73 -26.77
CA GLY A 16 3.15 40.39 -26.53
C GLY A 16 4.21 39.28 -26.71
N MET A 17 5.05 39.42 -27.75
CA MET A 17 6.12 38.46 -28.04
C MET A 17 7.27 38.51 -27.00
N LEU A 18 7.61 39.70 -26.46
CA LEU A 18 8.59 39.85 -25.39
C LEU A 18 8.08 39.27 -24.07
N ALA A 19 6.81 39.45 -23.74
CA ALA A 19 6.19 38.85 -22.53
C ALA A 19 6.14 37.32 -22.61
N PHE A 20 5.89 36.74 -23.78
CA PHE A 20 5.90 35.29 -23.99
C PHE A 20 7.32 34.70 -23.91
N LEU A 21 8.33 35.39 -24.45
CA LEU A 21 9.74 34.99 -24.33
C LEU A 21 10.25 35.07 -22.89
N LEU A 22 9.86 36.10 -22.12
CA LEU A 22 10.22 36.22 -20.72
C LEU A 22 9.58 35.12 -19.84
N SER A 23 8.31 34.74 -20.10
CA SER A 23 7.66 33.63 -19.39
C SER A 23 8.31 32.28 -19.72
N ALA A 24 8.70 32.04 -20.97
CA ALA A 24 9.41 30.82 -21.37
C ALA A 24 10.80 30.71 -20.73
N ILE A 25 11.52 31.84 -20.60
CA ILE A 25 12.83 31.88 -19.94
C ILE A 25 12.70 31.61 -18.44
N VAL A 26 11.68 32.16 -17.76
CA VAL A 26 11.42 31.90 -16.33
C VAL A 26 11.08 30.42 -16.09
N ILE A 27 10.31 29.79 -16.98
CA ILE A 27 10.00 28.34 -16.88
C ILE A 27 11.27 27.50 -17.12
N CYS A 28 12.13 27.88 -18.06
CA CYS A 28 13.39 27.18 -18.31
C CYS A 28 14.39 27.33 -17.15
N ILE A 29 14.51 28.54 -16.57
CA ILE A 29 15.41 28.79 -15.45
C ILE A 29 14.92 28.05 -14.19
N SER A 30 13.62 28.03 -13.91
CA SER A 30 13.07 27.28 -12.79
C SER A 30 13.25 25.76 -12.96
N SER A 31 13.08 25.23 -14.17
CA SER A 31 13.34 23.81 -14.46
C SER A 31 14.81 23.43 -14.34
N PHE A 32 15.73 24.32 -14.73
CA PHE A 32 17.16 24.09 -14.65
C PHE A 32 17.67 24.17 -13.20
N THR A 33 17.14 25.10 -12.41
CA THR A 33 17.48 25.27 -11.00
C THR A 33 16.99 24.08 -10.17
N ILE A 34 15.78 23.61 -10.41
CA ILE A 34 15.20 22.43 -9.73
C ILE A 34 16.01 21.17 -10.06
N LYS A 35 16.44 20.98 -11.31
CA LYS A 35 17.23 19.82 -11.70
C LYS A 35 18.61 19.80 -11.02
N LYS A 36 19.28 20.94 -10.94
CA LYS A 36 20.60 21.07 -10.30
C LYS A 36 20.55 20.87 -8.79
N VAL A 37 19.53 21.41 -8.13
CA VAL A 37 19.31 21.25 -6.68
C VAL A 37 18.94 19.80 -6.35
N ALA A 38 18.13 19.14 -7.19
CA ALA A 38 17.78 17.73 -7.01
C ALA A 38 18.99 16.79 -7.12
N GLU A 39 19.94 17.08 -8.01
CA GLU A 39 21.18 16.31 -8.13
C GLU A 39 22.07 16.46 -6.89
N ASP A 40 22.13 17.66 -6.31
CA ASP A 40 22.95 17.97 -5.13
C ASP A 40 22.46 17.25 -3.86
N PHE A 41 21.14 17.15 -3.59
CA PHE A 41 20.67 16.47 -2.38
C PHE A 41 20.81 14.94 -2.44
N PHE A 42 20.75 14.32 -3.62
CA PHE A 42 21.04 12.89 -3.76
C PHE A 42 22.48 12.57 -3.40
N GLU A 43 23.42 13.41 -3.84
CA GLU A 43 24.83 13.31 -3.49
C GLU A 43 25.04 13.47 -1.98
N GLN A 44 24.39 14.45 -1.35
CA GLN A 44 24.43 14.67 0.09
C GLN A 44 23.89 13.48 0.88
N LEU A 45 22.85 12.82 0.38
CA LEU A 45 22.30 11.60 0.99
C LEU A 45 23.11 10.34 0.66
N GLY A 46 23.98 10.39 -0.33
CA GLY A 46 24.79 9.25 -0.80
C GLY A 46 23.98 8.18 -1.50
N ILE A 47 22.92 8.56 -2.23
CA ILE A 47 22.04 7.65 -2.98
C ILE A 47 21.87 8.11 -4.41
N SER A 48 21.57 7.16 -5.31
CA SER A 48 21.14 7.49 -6.67
C SER A 48 19.65 7.88 -6.71
N LYS A 49 19.26 8.57 -7.78
CA LYS A 49 17.84 8.88 -8.05
C LYS A 49 16.96 7.61 -8.06
N ILE A 50 17.43 6.53 -8.70
CA ILE A 50 16.71 5.26 -8.76
C ILE A 50 16.49 4.71 -7.34
N SER A 51 17.53 4.71 -6.51
CA SER A 51 17.42 4.26 -5.12
C SER A 51 16.48 5.15 -4.29
N ALA A 52 16.46 6.46 -4.54
CA ALA A 52 15.51 7.36 -3.88
C ALA A 52 14.06 7.05 -4.29
N ASP A 53 13.79 6.84 -5.57
CA ASP A 53 12.47 6.48 -6.10
C ASP A 53 11.96 5.17 -5.47
N GLU A 54 12.82 4.15 -5.38
CA GLU A 54 12.51 2.88 -4.72
C GLU A 54 12.20 3.07 -3.23
N LYS A 55 13.02 3.83 -2.51
CA LYS A 55 12.83 4.10 -1.07
C LYS A 55 11.56 4.89 -0.78
N ILE A 56 11.23 5.88 -1.60
CA ILE A 56 9.99 6.64 -1.50
C ILE A 56 8.80 5.71 -1.76
N THR A 57 8.86 4.88 -2.80
CA THR A 57 7.83 3.89 -3.12
C THR A 57 7.63 2.92 -1.96
N ASN A 58 8.69 2.28 -1.47
CA ASN A 58 8.64 1.34 -0.37
C ASN A 58 8.09 1.97 0.91
N SER A 59 8.52 3.20 1.23
CA SER A 59 8.08 3.89 2.44
C SER A 59 6.59 4.26 2.38
N LEU A 60 6.14 4.86 1.29
CA LEU A 60 4.76 5.28 1.15
C LEU A 60 3.80 4.10 0.96
N LEU A 61 4.13 3.16 0.08
CA LEU A 61 3.26 2.02 -0.19
C LEU A 61 3.31 0.97 0.92
N GLY A 62 4.49 0.67 1.45
CA GLY A 62 4.67 -0.29 2.54
C GLY A 62 4.32 0.25 3.92
N GLY A 63 4.28 1.57 4.11
CA GLY A 63 3.99 2.20 5.41
C GLY A 63 5.10 2.04 6.45
N TYR A 64 6.34 1.86 6.01
CA TYR A 64 7.52 1.81 6.87
C TYR A 64 8.61 2.74 6.33
N LEU A 65 9.55 3.16 7.17
CA LEU A 65 10.66 4.01 6.75
C LEU A 65 11.78 3.15 6.16
N ASP A 66 11.95 3.21 4.83
CA ASP A 66 13.08 2.57 4.14
C ASP A 66 14.32 3.48 4.22
N GLN A 67 15.09 3.31 5.28
CA GLN A 67 16.33 4.06 5.54
C GLN A 67 17.60 3.29 5.19
N TYR A 68 17.48 2.06 4.68
CA TYR A 68 18.64 1.23 4.38
C TYR A 68 19.51 1.88 3.29
N GLY A 69 20.82 1.94 3.52
CA GLY A 69 21.79 2.51 2.56
C GLY A 69 21.90 4.05 2.56
N LEU A 70 21.15 4.79 3.39
CA LEU A 70 21.32 6.25 3.57
C LEU A 70 22.56 6.56 4.42
N ARG A 71 23.74 6.26 3.88
CA ARG A 71 25.01 6.29 4.63
C ARG A 71 25.40 7.70 5.08
N ASN A 72 25.17 8.69 4.22
CA ASN A 72 25.60 10.07 4.44
C ASN A 72 24.59 10.92 5.23
N ALA A 73 23.35 10.44 5.41
CA ALA A 73 22.30 11.21 6.09
C ALA A 73 22.72 11.69 7.51
N ARG A 74 23.56 10.92 8.20
CA ARG A 74 24.08 11.27 9.53
C ARG A 74 25.15 12.37 9.49
N ASN A 75 25.83 12.52 8.35
CA ASN A 75 26.93 13.45 8.16
C ASN A 75 26.44 14.84 7.70
N ILE A 76 25.14 14.97 7.37
CA ILE A 76 24.57 16.25 6.98
C ILE A 76 24.67 17.22 8.16
N ALA A 77 25.39 18.33 7.95
CA ALA A 77 25.53 19.38 8.96
C ALA A 77 24.15 19.89 9.42
N VAL A 78 23.99 20.14 10.71
CA VAL A 78 22.71 20.55 11.32
C VAL A 78 22.09 21.73 10.57
N GLY A 79 22.88 22.75 10.19
CA GLY A 79 22.42 23.91 9.44
C GLY A 79 21.86 23.59 8.05
N ASN A 80 22.26 22.47 7.43
CA ASN A 80 21.81 22.07 6.09
C ASN A 80 20.59 21.14 6.12
N ARG A 81 20.27 20.56 7.26
CA ARG A 81 19.19 19.54 7.38
C ARG A 81 17.82 20.06 6.94
N THR A 82 17.49 21.28 7.30
CA THR A 82 16.23 21.92 6.88
C THR A 82 16.12 22.04 5.36
N ALA A 83 17.19 22.47 4.69
CA ALA A 83 17.22 22.61 3.23
C ALA A 83 17.08 21.24 2.55
N VAL A 84 17.89 20.26 2.95
CA VAL A 84 17.84 18.89 2.42
C VAL A 84 16.45 18.26 2.65
N THR A 85 15.83 18.49 3.81
CA THR A 85 14.49 17.99 4.11
C THR A 85 13.44 18.57 3.16
N ARG A 86 13.51 19.88 2.89
CA ARG A 86 12.60 20.55 1.94
C ARG A 86 12.76 20.00 0.53
N GLU A 87 13.97 19.87 0.05
CA GLU A 87 14.26 19.34 -1.29
C GLU A 87 13.78 17.90 -1.44
N LEU A 88 14.05 17.05 -0.44
CA LEU A 88 13.59 15.66 -0.43
C LEU A 88 12.06 15.59 -0.48
N LEU A 89 11.35 16.43 0.26
CA LEU A 89 9.88 16.44 0.27
C LEU A 89 9.29 16.98 -1.02
N LEU A 90 9.89 18.02 -1.62
CA LEU A 90 9.50 18.52 -2.95
C LEU A 90 9.66 17.42 -4.00
N TYR A 91 10.81 16.75 -3.98
CA TYR A 91 11.07 15.62 -4.86
C TYR A 91 10.05 14.48 -4.63
N THR A 92 9.80 14.10 -3.38
CA THR A 92 8.82 13.07 -3.02
C THR A 92 7.44 13.41 -3.55
N LYS A 93 7.00 14.66 -3.37
CA LYS A 93 5.71 15.15 -3.89
C LYS A 93 5.64 15.03 -5.41
N GLN A 94 6.66 15.47 -6.12
CA GLN A 94 6.73 15.36 -7.58
C GLN A 94 6.73 13.88 -8.03
N TYR A 95 7.51 13.04 -7.37
CA TYR A 95 7.63 11.62 -7.69
C TYR A 95 6.30 10.86 -7.49
N THR A 96 5.53 11.17 -6.45
CA THR A 96 4.22 10.54 -6.23
C THR A 96 3.19 10.84 -7.34
N GLY A 97 3.41 11.87 -8.14
CA GLY A 97 2.64 12.16 -9.37
C GLY A 97 3.16 11.47 -10.62
N SER A 98 4.30 10.77 -10.56
CA SER A 98 4.91 10.14 -11.73
C SER A 98 4.19 8.85 -12.16
N ALA A 99 4.31 8.50 -13.45
CA ALA A 99 3.78 7.25 -13.99
C ALA A 99 4.36 6.00 -13.28
N ALA A 100 5.63 6.08 -12.84
CA ALA A 100 6.29 4.98 -12.12
C ALA A 100 5.61 4.72 -10.77
N PHE A 101 5.36 5.76 -9.97
CA PHE A 101 4.67 5.63 -8.70
C PHE A 101 3.21 5.18 -8.88
N GLN A 102 2.49 5.73 -9.87
CA GLN A 102 1.12 5.33 -10.19
C GLN A 102 1.04 3.84 -10.54
N LYS A 103 1.99 3.34 -11.36
CA LYS A 103 2.08 1.92 -11.70
C LYS A 103 2.31 1.06 -10.46
N ALA A 104 3.26 1.43 -9.60
CA ALA A 104 3.54 0.70 -8.37
C ALA A 104 2.34 0.68 -7.42
N TYR A 105 1.63 1.81 -7.28
CA TYR A 105 0.40 1.88 -6.50
C TYR A 105 -0.71 1.01 -7.08
N SER A 106 -0.91 1.02 -8.40
CA SER A 106 -1.91 0.18 -9.07
C SER A 106 -1.65 -1.30 -8.83
N GLN A 107 -0.38 -1.73 -8.88
CA GLN A 107 0.02 -3.10 -8.55
C GLN A 107 -0.27 -3.45 -7.08
N LEU A 108 0.04 -2.56 -6.14
CA LEU A 108 -0.30 -2.72 -4.73
C LEU A 108 -1.81 -2.86 -4.55
N ARG A 109 -2.58 -1.99 -5.19
CA ARG A 109 -4.03 -1.98 -5.12
C ARG A 109 -4.63 -3.30 -5.62
N GLU A 110 -4.22 -3.78 -6.79
CA GLU A 110 -4.70 -5.05 -7.35
C GLU A 110 -4.24 -6.27 -6.53
N SER A 111 -2.99 -6.29 -6.04
CA SER A 111 -2.50 -7.41 -5.22
C SER A 111 -3.23 -7.54 -3.87
N ASN A 112 -3.84 -6.46 -3.39
CA ASN A 112 -4.63 -6.44 -2.15
C ASN A 112 -6.14 -6.52 -2.39
N LYS A 113 -6.58 -6.72 -3.65
CA LYS A 113 -8.00 -6.87 -3.96
C LYS A 113 -8.54 -8.17 -3.35
N PRO A 114 -9.59 -8.11 -2.54
CA PRO A 114 -10.15 -9.31 -1.95
C PRO A 114 -10.71 -10.23 -3.03
N LYS A 115 -10.48 -11.53 -2.84
CA LYS A 115 -11.17 -12.54 -3.64
C LYS A 115 -12.56 -12.75 -3.06
N PRO A 116 -13.60 -12.83 -3.90
CA PRO A 116 -14.95 -13.09 -3.40
C PRO A 116 -15.02 -14.46 -2.74
N ASN A 117 -15.72 -14.53 -1.62
CA ASN A 117 -16.12 -15.77 -1.03
C ASN A 117 -17.23 -16.40 -1.89
N ASN A 118 -17.13 -17.68 -2.12
CA ASN A 118 -18.13 -18.44 -2.86
C ASN A 118 -18.63 -19.61 -2.00
N ILE A 119 -19.89 -19.95 -2.16
CA ILE A 119 -20.47 -21.18 -1.62
C ILE A 119 -20.94 -22.05 -2.78
N GLN A 120 -20.79 -23.35 -2.63
CA GLN A 120 -21.30 -24.30 -3.61
C GLN A 120 -22.84 -24.27 -3.65
N SER A 121 -23.40 -24.33 -4.83
CA SER A 121 -24.83 -24.56 -4.98
C SER A 121 -25.21 -25.92 -4.39
N PRO A 122 -26.48 -26.15 -4.03
CA PRO A 122 -26.93 -27.45 -3.55
C PRO A 122 -26.66 -28.60 -4.51
N GLU A 123 -26.70 -28.33 -5.80
CA GLU A 123 -26.39 -29.31 -6.84
C GLU A 123 -24.91 -29.62 -6.93
N GLU A 124 -24.04 -28.58 -6.93
CA GLU A 124 -22.59 -28.75 -6.88
C GLU A 124 -22.15 -29.51 -5.63
N MET A 125 -22.73 -29.20 -4.46
CA MET A 125 -22.44 -29.90 -3.22
C MET A 125 -22.83 -31.38 -3.33
N ARG A 126 -24.01 -31.70 -3.84
CA ARG A 126 -24.44 -33.07 -4.07
C ARG A 126 -23.49 -33.80 -5.02
N ASN A 127 -23.22 -33.23 -6.17
CA ASN A 127 -22.36 -33.84 -7.17
C ASN A 127 -20.91 -34.02 -6.64
N GLY A 128 -20.42 -33.08 -5.88
CA GLY A 128 -19.13 -33.19 -5.22
C GLY A 128 -19.05 -34.34 -4.22
N LEU A 129 -20.10 -34.53 -3.40
CA LEU A 129 -20.18 -35.65 -2.48
C LEU A 129 -20.24 -36.98 -3.21
N ILE A 130 -21.07 -37.09 -4.26
CA ILE A 130 -21.17 -38.29 -5.07
C ILE A 130 -19.82 -38.68 -5.70
N GLU A 131 -19.12 -37.71 -6.31
CA GLU A 131 -17.82 -37.96 -6.91
C GLU A 131 -16.75 -38.32 -5.86
N GLN A 132 -16.79 -37.67 -4.71
CA GLN A 132 -15.87 -37.95 -3.58
C GLN A 132 -16.08 -39.40 -3.09
N TYR A 133 -17.33 -39.83 -2.86
CA TYR A 133 -17.60 -41.18 -2.39
C TYR A 133 -17.26 -42.24 -3.44
N LYS A 134 -17.55 -42.00 -4.72
CA LYS A 134 -17.15 -42.91 -5.82
C LYS A 134 -15.64 -43.11 -5.84
N LYS A 135 -14.87 -42.00 -5.75
CA LYS A 135 -13.43 -42.02 -5.71
C LYS A 135 -12.92 -42.82 -4.49
N SER A 136 -13.45 -42.51 -3.30
CA SER A 136 -13.04 -43.19 -2.07
C SER A 136 -13.36 -44.70 -2.11
N ILE A 137 -14.50 -45.11 -2.68
CA ILE A 137 -14.84 -46.53 -2.87
C ILE A 137 -13.79 -47.18 -3.79
N THR A 138 -13.47 -46.56 -4.92
CA THR A 138 -12.51 -47.09 -5.88
C THR A 138 -11.12 -47.26 -5.27
N GLU A 139 -10.65 -46.24 -4.54
CA GLU A 139 -9.35 -46.26 -3.87
C GLU A 139 -9.31 -47.30 -2.75
N THR A 140 -10.37 -47.40 -1.94
CA THR A 140 -10.45 -48.36 -0.86
C THR A 140 -10.51 -49.80 -1.38
N ASP A 141 -11.28 -50.07 -2.46
CA ASP A 141 -11.35 -51.39 -3.13
C ASP A 141 -9.96 -51.77 -3.71
N ALA A 142 -9.29 -50.82 -4.36
CA ALA A 142 -7.92 -51.06 -4.88
C ALA A 142 -6.91 -51.37 -3.78
N ASN A 143 -6.99 -50.66 -2.64
CA ASN A 143 -6.17 -50.94 -1.49
C ASN A 143 -6.47 -52.28 -0.83
N MET A 144 -7.75 -52.64 -0.70
CA MET A 144 -8.18 -53.95 -0.20
C MET A 144 -7.66 -55.12 -1.05
N LYS A 145 -7.65 -54.94 -2.38
CA LYS A 145 -7.12 -55.97 -3.32
C LYS A 145 -5.63 -56.21 -3.15
N LYS A 146 -4.88 -55.16 -2.77
CA LYS A 146 -3.41 -55.20 -2.57
C LYS A 146 -3.02 -55.58 -1.15
N ALA A 147 -3.93 -55.54 -0.20
CA ALA A 147 -3.66 -55.76 1.21
C ALA A 147 -3.51 -57.28 1.53
N ASP A 148 -2.76 -57.52 2.60
CA ASP A 148 -2.66 -58.84 3.20
C ASP A 148 -4.08 -59.38 3.60
N PRO A 149 -4.34 -60.68 3.49
CA PRO A 149 -5.65 -61.26 3.87
C PRO A 149 -6.11 -60.88 5.27
N SER A 150 -5.21 -60.72 6.23
CA SER A 150 -5.50 -60.27 7.60
C SER A 150 -6.04 -58.85 7.69
N MET A 151 -5.69 -58.01 6.72
CA MET A 151 -6.10 -56.61 6.67
C MET A 151 -7.42 -56.38 5.94
N LYS A 152 -7.91 -57.35 5.17
CA LYS A 152 -9.15 -57.22 4.38
C LYS A 152 -10.38 -56.93 5.27
N ASN A 153 -10.42 -57.51 6.44
CA ASN A 153 -11.52 -57.30 7.42
C ASN A 153 -11.63 -55.84 7.89
N ILE A 154 -10.56 -55.02 7.72
CA ILE A 154 -10.59 -53.62 8.05
C ILE A 154 -11.24 -52.79 6.92
N PHE A 155 -11.01 -53.16 5.67
CA PHE A 155 -11.53 -52.43 4.51
C PHE A 155 -13.02 -52.71 4.24
N GLU A 156 -13.53 -53.92 4.52
CA GLU A 156 -14.91 -54.26 4.27
C GLU A 156 -15.93 -53.34 4.95
N PRO A 157 -15.85 -53.03 6.27
CA PRO A 157 -16.75 -52.10 6.93
C PRO A 157 -16.67 -50.70 6.35
N ILE A 158 -15.46 -50.26 5.94
CA ILE A 158 -15.25 -48.96 5.33
C ILE A 158 -15.99 -48.89 3.98
N LEU A 159 -15.84 -49.90 3.14
CA LEU A 159 -16.54 -49.97 1.85
C LEU A 159 -18.07 -50.01 2.01
N VAL A 160 -18.60 -50.73 3.01
CA VAL A 160 -20.02 -50.73 3.33
C VAL A 160 -20.50 -49.32 3.69
N THR A 161 -19.76 -48.63 4.56
CA THR A 161 -20.07 -47.26 4.98
C THR A 161 -20.05 -46.30 3.80
N LEU A 162 -18.97 -46.33 2.99
CA LEU A 162 -18.84 -45.45 1.82
C LEU A 162 -19.95 -45.70 0.77
N LYS A 163 -20.32 -46.95 0.53
CA LYS A 163 -21.44 -47.29 -0.37
C LYS A 163 -22.79 -46.78 0.18
N GLN A 164 -23.00 -46.84 1.48
CA GLN A 164 -24.20 -46.29 2.10
C GLN A 164 -24.22 -44.76 1.96
N GLN A 165 -23.10 -44.09 2.26
CA GLN A 165 -22.97 -42.64 2.10
C GLN A 165 -23.18 -42.19 0.65
N LEU A 166 -22.68 -42.96 -0.34
CA LEU A 166 -22.95 -42.71 -1.76
C LEU A 166 -24.47 -42.82 -2.06
N LYS A 167 -25.13 -43.85 -1.56
CA LYS A 167 -26.60 -44.04 -1.72
C LYS A 167 -27.35 -42.86 -1.11
N ASP A 168 -26.96 -42.43 0.11
CA ASP A 168 -27.58 -41.30 0.81
C ASP A 168 -27.39 -40.00 0.05
N ALA A 169 -26.18 -39.76 -0.53
CA ALA A 169 -25.90 -38.55 -1.34
C ALA A 169 -26.71 -38.55 -2.66
N GLN A 170 -27.05 -39.74 -3.21
CA GLN A 170 -27.88 -39.89 -4.41
C GLN A 170 -29.38 -39.76 -4.11
N ASP A 171 -29.81 -39.95 -2.86
CA ASP A 171 -31.20 -39.83 -2.47
C ASP A 171 -31.70 -38.38 -2.61
N PRO A 172 -32.71 -38.09 -3.44
CA PRO A 172 -33.29 -36.75 -3.57
C PRO A 172 -33.92 -36.26 -2.25
N ASN A 173 -34.29 -37.17 -1.34
CA ASN A 173 -34.89 -36.86 -0.05
C ASN A 173 -33.88 -36.79 1.10
N ASN A 174 -32.58 -36.80 0.80
CA ASN A 174 -31.54 -36.68 1.82
C ASN A 174 -31.74 -35.41 2.69
N ALA A 175 -31.94 -35.63 3.99
CA ALA A 175 -32.32 -34.59 4.95
C ALA A 175 -31.24 -33.47 5.03
N MET A 176 -29.95 -33.86 4.98
CA MET A 176 -28.82 -32.90 5.04
C MET A 176 -28.82 -32.00 3.79
N LEU A 177 -28.93 -32.59 2.61
CA LEU A 177 -28.94 -31.83 1.34
C LEU A 177 -30.20 -30.96 1.20
N ASN A 178 -31.35 -31.45 1.68
CA ASN A 178 -32.58 -30.67 1.68
C ASN A 178 -32.52 -29.51 2.67
N ASN A 179 -31.92 -29.68 3.84
CA ASN A 179 -31.69 -28.59 4.79
C ASN A 179 -30.71 -27.57 4.21
N TYR A 180 -29.61 -28.00 3.57
CA TYR A 180 -28.68 -27.11 2.88
C TYR A 180 -29.39 -26.30 1.78
N LYS A 181 -30.17 -26.96 0.93
CA LYS A 181 -30.98 -26.31 -0.12
C LYS A 181 -31.94 -25.27 0.45
N LYS A 182 -32.59 -25.57 1.57
CA LYS A 182 -33.52 -24.65 2.25
C LYS A 182 -32.77 -23.37 2.74
N ASN A 183 -31.58 -23.52 3.31
CA ASN A 183 -30.82 -22.41 3.89
C ASN A 183 -29.94 -21.69 2.87
N TYR A 184 -29.68 -22.26 1.69
CA TYR A 184 -28.82 -21.76 0.67
C TYR A 184 -29.12 -20.31 0.25
N PRO A 185 -30.36 -19.86 0.03
CA PRO A 185 -30.64 -18.46 -0.35
C PRO A 185 -30.21 -17.45 0.71
N GLU A 186 -30.36 -17.76 2.00
CA GLU A 186 -29.92 -16.89 3.09
C GLU A 186 -28.39 -16.86 3.20
N MET A 187 -27.75 -18.04 3.06
CA MET A 187 -26.29 -18.14 3.03
C MET A 187 -25.70 -17.35 1.85
N LEU A 188 -26.30 -17.47 0.65
CA LEU A 188 -25.88 -16.74 -0.54
C LEU A 188 -25.99 -15.23 -0.31
N LYS A 189 -27.11 -14.74 0.21
CA LYS A 189 -27.31 -13.33 0.54
C LYS A 189 -26.28 -12.83 1.56
N SER A 190 -25.96 -13.61 2.57
CA SER A 190 -24.95 -13.28 3.57
C SER A 190 -23.55 -13.19 2.96
N ILE A 191 -23.19 -14.12 2.08
CA ILE A 191 -21.91 -14.12 1.36
C ILE A 191 -21.80 -12.92 0.42
N GLU A 192 -22.86 -12.61 -0.32
CA GLU A 192 -22.91 -11.44 -1.21
C GLU A 192 -22.73 -10.14 -0.42
N ALA A 193 -23.42 -9.99 0.72
CA ALA A 193 -23.25 -8.82 1.59
C ALA A 193 -21.81 -8.71 2.13
N SER A 194 -21.22 -9.82 2.57
CA SER A 194 -19.83 -9.90 3.02
C SER A 194 -18.85 -9.51 1.90
N ASN A 195 -19.07 -10.01 0.68
CA ASN A 195 -18.23 -9.68 -0.48
C ASN A 195 -18.30 -8.18 -0.83
N GLN A 196 -19.50 -7.60 -0.79
CA GLN A 196 -19.71 -6.16 -1.00
C GLN A 196 -19.00 -5.33 0.07
N GLN A 197 -19.08 -5.73 1.33
CA GLN A 197 -18.39 -5.06 2.43
C GLN A 197 -16.87 -5.12 2.24
N MET A 198 -16.30 -6.30 1.94
CA MET A 198 -14.86 -6.44 1.68
C MET A 198 -14.37 -5.56 0.52
N LEU A 199 -15.15 -5.45 -0.56
CA LEU A 199 -14.83 -4.59 -1.69
C LEU A 199 -14.90 -3.11 -1.32
N ALA A 200 -15.88 -2.70 -0.52
CA ALA A 200 -16.02 -1.32 -0.03
C ALA A 200 -14.86 -0.94 0.90
N GLU A 201 -14.49 -1.80 1.83
CA GLU A 201 -13.33 -1.62 2.72
C GLU A 201 -12.02 -1.53 1.93
N TRP A 202 -11.83 -2.42 0.95
CA TRP A 202 -10.69 -2.35 0.05
C TRP A 202 -10.67 -1.05 -0.76
N GLY A 203 -11.80 -0.62 -1.31
CA GLY A 203 -11.91 0.64 -2.05
C GLY A 203 -11.58 1.86 -1.20
N THR A 204 -11.96 1.84 0.07
CA THR A 204 -11.64 2.89 1.06
C THR A 204 -10.14 2.89 1.41
N LYS A 205 -9.58 1.71 1.66
CA LYS A 205 -8.16 1.55 2.02
C LYS A 205 -7.21 1.80 0.85
N TYR A 206 -7.63 1.46 -0.35
CA TYR A 206 -6.89 1.61 -1.59
C TYR A 206 -7.74 2.38 -2.62
N PRO A 207 -7.91 3.70 -2.46
CA PRO A 207 -8.74 4.50 -3.37
C PRO A 207 -8.19 4.47 -4.81
N VAL A 208 -9.04 4.74 -5.80
CA VAL A 208 -8.62 4.79 -7.21
C VAL A 208 -7.59 5.90 -7.43
N ASN A 209 -7.78 7.05 -6.79
CA ASN A 209 -6.82 8.15 -6.82
C ASN A 209 -5.68 7.90 -5.80
N GLN A 210 -4.47 7.63 -6.31
CA GLN A 210 -3.29 7.41 -5.47
C GLN A 210 -2.97 8.59 -4.52
N SER A 211 -3.37 9.81 -4.87
CA SER A 211 -3.15 10.98 -4.02
C SER A 211 -3.89 10.87 -2.69
N LEU A 212 -5.08 10.25 -2.68
CA LEU A 212 -5.83 10.00 -1.44
C LEU A 212 -5.14 8.96 -0.55
N PHE A 213 -4.50 7.96 -1.16
CA PHE A 213 -3.66 7.02 -0.42
C PHE A 213 -2.44 7.72 0.20
N VAL A 214 -1.76 8.56 -0.58
CA VAL A 214 -0.64 9.38 -0.10
C VAL A 214 -1.13 10.32 1.03
N LYS A 215 -2.29 10.94 0.89
CA LYS A 215 -2.92 11.79 1.92
C LYS A 215 -3.00 11.08 3.28
N THR A 216 -3.43 9.81 3.28
CA THR A 216 -3.49 9.01 4.51
C THR A 216 -2.09 8.82 5.13
N ARG A 217 -1.05 8.59 4.31
CA ARG A 217 0.34 8.45 4.79
C ARG A 217 0.88 9.77 5.37
N LEU A 218 0.59 10.87 4.72
CA LEU A 218 0.96 12.21 5.20
C LEU A 218 0.30 12.54 6.53
N GLN A 219 -0.99 12.20 6.69
CA GLN A 219 -1.70 12.38 7.95
C GLN A 219 -1.09 11.52 9.07
N GLN A 220 -0.80 10.24 8.79
CA GLN A 220 -0.10 9.36 9.74
C GLN A 220 1.24 9.96 10.20
N PHE A 221 2.02 10.54 9.27
CA PHE A 221 3.26 11.23 9.63
C PHE A 221 3.02 12.40 10.58
N LEU A 222 2.01 13.24 10.34
CA LEU A 222 1.67 14.35 11.22
C LEU A 222 1.26 13.87 12.62
N ASP A 223 0.46 12.81 12.69
CA ASP A 223 -0.03 12.25 13.95
C ASP A 223 1.14 11.66 14.76
N GLU A 224 1.99 10.84 14.13
CA GLU A 224 3.15 10.19 14.77
C GLU A 224 4.23 11.17 15.23
N THR A 225 4.30 12.34 14.60
CA THR A 225 5.29 13.38 14.94
C THR A 225 4.71 14.56 15.74
N SER A 226 3.44 14.49 16.17
CA SER A 226 2.75 15.61 16.85
C SER A 226 3.35 15.95 18.22
N ASN A 227 3.83 14.95 18.96
CA ASN A 227 4.23 15.06 20.37
C ASN A 227 5.69 14.67 20.59
N ILE A 228 6.59 15.11 19.70
CA ILE A 228 8.03 14.88 19.89
C ILE A 228 8.61 15.94 20.82
N ASP A 229 9.11 15.52 21.95
CA ASP A 229 9.85 16.39 22.87
C ASP A 229 11.33 16.42 22.49
N PHE A 230 11.73 17.41 21.71
CA PHE A 230 13.13 17.60 21.31
C PHE A 230 14.05 18.11 22.43
N SER A 231 13.49 18.45 23.61
CA SER A 231 14.27 18.81 24.80
C SER A 231 14.63 17.58 25.67
N ALA A 232 14.10 16.40 25.32
CA ALA A 232 14.36 15.15 26.05
C ALA A 232 15.85 14.85 26.10
N GLN A 233 16.36 14.60 27.32
CA GLN A 233 17.78 14.36 27.55
C GLN A 233 18.11 12.87 27.41
N LEU A 234 19.29 12.61 26.90
CA LEU A 234 19.86 11.27 26.77
C LEU A 234 21.03 11.10 27.74
N MET A 235 21.12 9.92 28.38
CA MET A 235 22.30 9.46 29.11
C MET A 235 22.98 8.33 28.36
N GLU A 236 24.27 8.19 28.51
CA GLU A 236 25.03 7.06 27.98
C GLU A 236 25.30 6.05 29.09
N LYS A 237 24.98 4.76 28.81
CA LYS A 237 25.27 3.64 29.71
C LYS A 237 25.74 2.45 28.88
N ASN A 238 26.96 1.95 29.16
CA ASN A 238 27.55 0.83 28.40
C ASN A 238 27.60 1.03 26.88
N GLY A 239 27.98 2.24 26.42
CA GLY A 239 28.08 2.59 25.02
C GLY A 239 26.72 2.74 24.29
N LYS A 240 25.62 2.71 25.03
CA LYS A 240 24.25 2.89 24.51
C LYS A 240 23.61 4.14 25.09
N LYS A 241 22.83 4.84 24.26
CA LYS A 241 22.10 6.04 24.68
C LYS A 241 20.69 5.68 25.09
N TYR A 242 20.29 6.13 26.29
CA TYR A 242 18.97 5.94 26.88
C TYR A 242 18.36 7.31 27.21
N PHE A 243 17.05 7.42 27.20
CA PHE A 243 16.40 8.61 27.70
C PHE A 243 16.53 8.71 29.23
N VAL A 244 16.84 9.89 29.74
CA VAL A 244 16.86 10.15 31.19
C VAL A 244 15.47 9.93 31.79
N ASN A 245 14.41 10.39 31.09
CA ASN A 245 13.04 10.11 31.48
C ASN A 245 12.60 8.74 30.91
N PRO A 246 12.32 7.74 31.79
CA PRO A 246 11.94 6.39 31.37
C PRO A 246 10.69 6.33 30.47
N VAL A 247 9.78 7.30 30.57
CA VAL A 247 8.56 7.38 29.76
C VAL A 247 8.90 7.40 28.26
N TYR A 248 10.01 8.01 27.88
CA TYR A 248 10.44 8.05 26.47
C TYR A 248 11.02 6.72 25.98
N GLU A 249 11.51 5.85 26.87
CA GLU A 249 11.94 4.50 26.48
C GLU A 249 10.77 3.61 26.04
N HIS A 250 9.56 3.88 26.51
CA HIS A 250 8.34 3.17 26.12
C HIS A 250 7.67 3.75 24.87
N LYS A 251 8.18 4.87 24.31
CA LYS A 251 7.66 5.42 23.03
C LYS A 251 7.97 4.49 21.87
N GLY A 252 7.06 4.47 20.89
CA GLY A 252 7.21 3.65 19.68
C GLY A 252 8.46 4.00 18.87
N ASN A 253 8.93 3.06 18.08
CA ASN A 253 10.15 3.23 17.25
C ASN A 253 10.10 4.45 16.33
N ARG A 254 8.94 4.78 15.75
CA ARG A 254 8.76 5.93 14.87
C ARG A 254 8.96 7.25 15.61
N TRP A 255 8.43 7.36 16.82
CA TRP A 255 8.67 8.52 17.69
C TRP A 255 10.17 8.68 17.99
N LYS A 256 10.85 7.59 18.36
CA LYS A 256 12.30 7.58 18.64
C LYS A 256 13.13 7.94 17.40
N LEU A 257 12.73 7.51 16.22
CA LEU A 257 13.37 7.89 14.95
C LEU A 257 13.18 9.38 14.66
N ALA A 258 11.99 9.91 14.82
CA ALA A 258 11.70 11.33 14.63
C ALA A 258 12.47 12.20 15.63
N PHE A 259 12.54 11.80 16.92
CA PHE A 259 13.39 12.47 17.91
C PHE A 259 14.86 12.52 17.47
N ARG A 260 15.42 11.38 16.99
CA ARG A 260 16.82 11.30 16.51
C ARG A 260 17.07 12.08 15.22
N ALA A 261 16.08 12.23 14.36
CA ALA A 261 16.17 13.07 13.17
C ALA A 261 16.40 14.55 13.54
N GLY A 262 15.81 14.97 14.65
CA GLY A 262 15.97 16.31 15.19
C GLY A 262 14.90 17.30 14.73
N ARG A 263 14.81 18.40 15.46
CA ARG A 263 13.86 19.49 15.22
C ARG A 263 14.01 20.07 13.81
N GLU A 264 15.25 20.23 13.35
CA GLU A 264 15.62 20.81 12.05
C GLU A 264 15.13 19.98 10.85
N VAL A 265 14.78 18.71 11.08
CA VAL A 265 14.17 17.81 10.07
C VAL A 265 12.67 17.76 10.23
N ILE A 266 12.19 17.53 11.45
CA ILE A 266 10.76 17.23 11.68
C ILE A 266 9.87 18.47 11.54
N GLU A 267 10.25 19.63 12.07
CA GLU A 267 9.40 20.83 11.98
C GLU A 267 9.21 21.31 10.53
N PRO A 268 10.26 21.47 9.69
CA PRO A 268 10.07 21.83 8.30
C PRO A 268 9.33 20.75 7.52
N ALA A 269 9.54 19.46 7.82
CA ALA A 269 8.79 18.38 7.21
C ALA A 269 7.30 18.48 7.52
N ARG A 270 6.93 18.70 8.79
CA ARG A 270 5.54 18.89 9.20
C ARG A 270 4.88 20.08 8.52
N ALA A 271 5.58 21.22 8.43
CA ALA A 271 5.07 22.40 7.76
C ALA A 271 4.75 22.13 6.28
N MET A 272 5.69 21.50 5.56
CA MET A 272 5.49 21.16 4.15
C MET A 272 4.40 20.12 3.94
N VAL A 273 4.31 19.11 4.81
CA VAL A 273 3.26 18.09 4.74
C VAL A 273 1.87 18.70 4.96
N LYS A 274 1.72 19.65 5.86
CA LYS A 274 0.44 20.39 6.03
C LYS A 274 0.03 21.10 4.75
N THR A 275 0.94 21.87 4.13
CA THR A 275 0.67 22.53 2.84
C THR A 275 0.35 21.52 1.74
N TRP A 276 1.07 20.41 1.67
CA TRP A 276 0.78 19.36 0.68
C TRP A 276 -0.60 18.74 0.88
N LEU A 277 -1.03 18.51 2.13
CA LEU A 277 -2.36 17.98 2.43
C LEU A 277 -3.50 18.91 1.97
N GLU A 278 -3.31 20.23 2.05
CA GLU A 278 -4.27 21.23 1.58
C GLU A 278 -4.46 21.20 0.05
N GLU A 279 -3.43 20.78 -0.69
CA GLU A 279 -3.48 20.66 -2.15
C GLU A 279 -4.13 19.37 -2.65
N ILE A 280 -4.22 18.33 -1.80
CA ILE A 280 -4.86 17.04 -2.15
C ILE A 280 -6.37 17.16 -1.91
N LYS A 281 -7.10 17.31 -3.01
CA LYS A 281 -8.57 17.39 -3.03
C LYS A 281 -9.21 16.00 -2.99
#